data_93684d2821b804129c15c1f4cb82037e
#
_entry.id   93684d2821b804129c15c1f4cb82037e
#
_cell.length_a   1.000
_cell.length_b   1.000
_cell.length_c   1.000
_cell.angle_alpha   90.00
_cell.angle_beta   90.00
_cell.angle_gamma   90.00
#
_symmetry.space_group_name_H-M   'P 1'
#
loop_
_entity.id
_entity.type
_entity.pdbx_description
1 polymer ?
#
loop_
_entity_poly.entity_id
_entity_poly.type
_entity_poly.pdbx_seq_one_letter_code
_entity_poly.pdbx_strand_id
1 'polypeptide(L)'
;MDELPNRERAPRNRTITLSGEERERYSGKLLTLTHSMAPGELRNRTIHGDLLAILDFLPRRFVDLLFIDPPYNITKDFGAATFRRTTEEGYGNWFSSWFPRLLAVLKPTASVYICCDWRSAGVVQSIAEKHLIIQNRITWEREKGRGAKSNW
;
A
#
# COMPACT_ATOMS: atom_id res chain seq x y z
N MET A 1 -16.31 -27.03 2.92
CA MET A 1 -15.13 -26.29 3.45
C MET A 1 -13.96 -26.75 2.61
N ASP A 2 -13.67 -26.01 1.55
CA ASP A 2 -12.56 -26.36 0.67
C ASP A 2 -11.25 -25.98 1.37
N GLU A 3 -10.48 -26.97 1.76
CA GLU A 3 -9.09 -26.82 2.15
C GLU A 3 -8.34 -26.25 0.94
N LEU A 4 -7.83 -25.02 1.10
CA LEU A 4 -6.92 -24.43 0.13
C LEU A 4 -5.72 -25.37 -0.04
N PRO A 5 -5.34 -25.72 -1.28
CA PRO A 5 -4.24 -26.65 -1.52
C PRO A 5 -2.99 -26.19 -0.81
N ASN A 6 -2.38 -27.11 -0.05
CA ASN A 6 -1.11 -26.93 0.63
C ASN A 6 0.00 -26.65 -0.40
N ARG A 7 0.14 -25.40 -0.84
CA ARG A 7 1.24 -24.99 -1.73
C ARG A 7 2.53 -25.06 -0.92
N GLU A 8 3.42 -25.96 -1.29
CA GLU A 8 4.78 -25.99 -0.76
C GLU A 8 5.38 -24.58 -0.84
N ARG A 9 5.69 -24.02 0.32
CA ARG A 9 6.28 -22.69 0.41
C ARG A 9 7.72 -22.74 -0.04
N ALA A 10 8.14 -21.78 -0.83
CA ALA A 10 9.55 -21.61 -1.12
C ALA A 10 10.35 -21.55 0.20
N PRO A 11 11.51 -22.25 0.31
CA PRO A 11 12.28 -22.39 1.57
C PRO A 11 12.62 -21.06 2.26
N ARG A 12 12.59 -19.96 1.51
CA ARG A 12 12.89 -18.60 1.99
C ARG A 12 11.64 -17.76 2.27
N ASN A 13 10.44 -18.26 1.96
CA ASN A 13 9.20 -17.55 2.23
C ASN A 13 8.72 -17.86 3.66
N ARG A 14 9.09 -16.99 4.58
CA ARG A 14 8.68 -17.06 6.00
C ARG A 14 7.36 -16.31 6.22
N THR A 15 6.42 -16.40 5.30
CA THR A 15 5.10 -15.79 5.49
C THR A 15 4.46 -16.39 6.75
N ILE A 16 4.06 -15.53 7.67
CA ILE A 16 3.32 -15.91 8.86
C ILE A 16 1.99 -16.52 8.42
N THR A 17 1.70 -17.70 8.95
CA THR A 17 0.40 -18.34 8.75
C THR A 17 -0.36 -18.25 10.06
N LEU A 18 -1.57 -17.75 9.99
CA LEU A 18 -2.47 -17.69 11.13
C LEU A 18 -3.25 -19.00 11.24
N SER A 19 -3.40 -19.52 12.47
CA SER A 19 -4.39 -20.56 12.80
C SER A 19 -5.80 -19.98 12.68
N GLY A 20 -6.82 -20.84 12.71
CA GLY A 20 -8.23 -20.41 12.76
C GLY A 20 -8.50 -19.48 13.94
N GLU A 21 -8.05 -19.86 15.12
CA GLU A 21 -8.19 -19.09 16.37
C GLU A 21 -7.47 -17.74 16.32
N GLU A 22 -6.24 -17.73 15.79
CA GLU A 22 -5.49 -16.47 15.60
C GLU A 22 -6.19 -15.54 14.63
N ARG A 23 -6.74 -16.09 13.54
CA ARG A 23 -7.50 -15.31 12.56
C ARG A 23 -8.71 -14.66 13.19
N GLU A 24 -9.49 -15.40 13.95
CA GLU A 24 -10.66 -14.89 14.66
C GLU A 24 -10.26 -13.80 15.67
N ARG A 25 -9.24 -14.10 16.50
CA ARG A 25 -8.70 -13.16 17.49
C ARG A 25 -8.23 -11.85 16.88
N TYR A 26 -7.52 -11.88 15.74
CA TYR A 26 -6.99 -10.67 15.12
C TYR A 26 -8.02 -9.94 14.27
N SER A 27 -8.95 -10.65 13.64
CA SER A 27 -10.06 -10.02 12.93
C SER A 27 -10.92 -9.14 13.84
N GLY A 28 -11.15 -9.57 15.07
CA GLY A 28 -11.89 -8.78 16.07
C GLY A 28 -11.17 -7.49 16.53
N LYS A 29 -9.88 -7.33 16.19
CA LYS A 29 -9.11 -6.11 16.49
C LYS A 29 -9.07 -5.09 15.36
N LEU A 30 -9.58 -5.47 14.19
CA LEU A 30 -9.62 -4.59 13.03
C LEU A 30 -10.77 -3.62 13.14
N LEU A 31 -10.51 -2.36 12.79
CA LEU A 31 -11.53 -1.34 12.69
C LEU A 31 -12.05 -1.28 11.25
N THR A 32 -13.35 -1.40 11.08
CA THR A 32 -14.02 -1.13 9.80
C THR A 32 -14.69 0.23 9.86
N LEU A 33 -14.32 1.13 8.96
CA LEU A 33 -14.89 2.46 8.90
C LEU A 33 -16.20 2.44 8.09
N THR A 34 -17.30 2.81 8.74
CA THR A 34 -18.62 2.94 8.11
C THR A 34 -19.17 4.36 8.23
N HIS A 35 -18.47 5.22 8.96
CA HIS A 35 -18.82 6.64 9.19
C HIS A 35 -17.56 7.41 9.58
N SER A 36 -17.64 8.73 9.57
CA SER A 36 -16.55 9.61 9.97
C SER A 36 -16.22 9.46 11.44
N MET A 37 -14.93 9.38 11.75
CA MET A 37 -14.41 9.23 13.12
C MET A 37 -13.45 10.35 13.46
N ALA A 38 -13.34 10.69 14.74
CA ALA A 38 -12.37 11.68 15.21
C ALA A 38 -10.93 11.11 15.21
N PRO A 39 -9.89 11.96 15.07
CA PRO A 39 -8.49 11.51 15.06
C PRO A 39 -8.09 10.65 16.27
N GLY A 40 -8.63 10.93 17.46
CA GLY A 40 -8.37 10.17 18.67
C GLY A 40 -8.86 8.72 18.61
N GLU A 41 -9.95 8.47 17.92
CA GLU A 41 -10.55 7.15 17.76
C GLU A 41 -9.76 6.27 16.78
N LEU A 42 -9.01 6.89 15.87
CA LEU A 42 -8.19 6.21 14.85
C LEU A 42 -6.77 5.91 15.35
N ARG A 43 -6.35 6.53 16.45
CA ARG A 43 -4.99 6.37 16.98
C ARG A 43 -4.74 4.92 17.42
N ASN A 44 -3.60 4.35 17.00
CA ASN A 44 -3.19 2.98 17.34
C ASN A 44 -4.19 1.91 16.85
N ARG A 45 -4.92 2.18 15.78
CA ARG A 45 -5.87 1.23 15.19
C ARG A 45 -5.35 0.71 13.85
N THR A 46 -5.65 -0.55 13.58
CA THR A 46 -5.53 -1.13 12.25
C THR A 46 -6.89 -1.08 11.57
N ILE A 47 -6.97 -0.36 10.46
CA ILE A 47 -8.20 -0.21 9.70
C ILE A 47 -8.17 -1.23 8.56
N HIS A 48 -9.24 -2.01 8.44
CA HIS A 48 -9.43 -2.96 7.36
C HIS A 48 -10.50 -2.45 6.39
N GLY A 49 -10.14 -2.30 5.12
CA GLY A 49 -11.05 -1.84 4.07
C GLY A 49 -10.29 -1.36 2.84
N ASP A 50 -11.02 -1.10 1.77
CA ASP A 50 -10.49 -0.40 0.61
C ASP A 50 -10.20 1.06 0.99
N LEU A 51 -8.94 1.46 0.85
CA LEU A 51 -8.49 2.80 1.21
C LEU A 51 -9.31 3.89 0.51
N LEU A 52 -9.62 3.73 -0.77
CA LEU A 52 -10.32 4.73 -1.55
C LEU A 52 -11.79 4.86 -1.15
N ALA A 53 -12.40 3.78 -0.67
CA ALA A 53 -13.76 3.79 -0.16
C ALA A 53 -13.88 4.44 1.21
N ILE A 54 -12.82 4.35 2.04
CA ILE A 54 -12.85 4.87 3.41
C ILE A 54 -12.28 6.28 3.56
N LEU A 55 -11.65 6.84 2.52
CA LEU A 55 -11.01 8.16 2.59
C LEU A 55 -11.94 9.27 3.07
N ASP A 56 -13.19 9.23 2.67
CA ASP A 56 -14.18 10.26 3.02
C ASP A 56 -14.61 10.19 4.50
N PHE A 57 -14.31 9.07 5.18
CA PHE A 57 -14.54 8.89 6.62
C PHE A 57 -13.35 9.32 7.47
N LEU A 58 -12.18 9.53 6.84
CA LEU A 58 -10.97 9.95 7.55
C LEU A 58 -11.00 11.47 7.82
N PRO A 59 -10.53 11.91 8.99
CA PRO A 59 -10.41 13.32 9.30
C PRO A 59 -9.44 14.02 8.34
N ARG A 60 -9.70 15.29 8.08
CA ARG A 60 -8.76 16.11 7.31
C ARG A 60 -7.61 16.60 8.18
N ARG A 61 -6.41 16.72 7.60
CA ARG A 61 -5.22 17.33 8.22
C ARG A 61 -4.86 16.73 9.59
N PHE A 62 -4.91 15.40 9.71
CA PHE A 62 -4.57 14.73 10.97
C PHE A 62 -3.32 13.84 10.89
N VAL A 63 -2.87 13.50 9.68
CA VAL A 63 -1.74 12.61 9.44
C VAL A 63 -0.44 13.41 9.38
N ASP A 64 0.54 13.03 10.20
CA ASP A 64 1.88 13.59 10.22
C ASP A 64 2.84 12.84 9.29
N LEU A 65 2.64 11.54 9.11
CA LEU A 65 3.44 10.68 8.26
C LEU A 65 2.53 9.76 7.44
N LEU A 66 2.68 9.81 6.12
CA LEU A 66 2.07 8.88 5.19
C LEU A 66 3.16 7.98 4.60
N PHE A 67 3.03 6.68 4.81
CA PHE A 67 3.86 5.67 4.16
C PHE A 67 2.95 4.77 3.32
N ILE A 68 3.13 4.76 2.01
CA ILE A 68 2.30 3.98 1.08
C ILE A 68 3.15 3.05 0.22
N ASP A 69 2.65 1.85 0.04
CA ASP A 69 3.23 0.81 -0.82
C ASP A 69 2.17 0.35 -1.84
N PRO A 70 1.91 1.17 -2.88
CA PRO A 70 0.90 0.85 -3.88
C PRO A 70 1.35 -0.33 -4.75
N PRO A 71 0.42 -1.01 -5.47
CA PRO A 71 0.80 -1.97 -6.48
C PRO A 71 1.77 -1.34 -7.48
N TYR A 72 2.92 -1.97 -7.70
CA TYR A 72 3.86 -1.54 -8.73
C TYR A 72 3.34 -1.92 -10.12
N ASN A 73 3.82 -1.26 -11.17
CA ASN A 73 3.40 -1.56 -12.54
C ASN A 73 3.97 -2.91 -13.03
N ILE A 74 3.68 -3.97 -12.31
CA ILE A 74 4.03 -5.36 -12.63
C ILE A 74 2.79 -6.23 -12.53
N THR A 75 2.73 -7.30 -13.33
CA THR A 75 1.65 -8.27 -13.18
C THR A 75 1.90 -9.08 -11.91
N LYS A 76 1.01 -8.98 -10.94
CA LYS A 76 1.08 -9.70 -9.68
C LYS A 76 -0.31 -10.15 -9.23
N ASP A 77 -0.39 -11.42 -8.87
CA ASP A 77 -1.57 -12.02 -8.28
C ASP A 77 -1.47 -11.92 -6.75
N PHE A 78 -2.48 -11.34 -6.13
CA PHE A 78 -2.63 -11.21 -4.67
C PHE A 78 -3.65 -12.20 -4.11
N GLY A 79 -4.09 -13.18 -4.89
CA GLY A 79 -5.10 -14.17 -4.52
C GLY A 79 -6.53 -13.68 -4.75
N ALA A 80 -6.99 -12.69 -4.03
CA ALA A 80 -8.33 -12.10 -4.21
C ALA A 80 -8.40 -11.11 -5.39
N ALA A 81 -7.27 -10.56 -5.82
CA ALA A 81 -7.19 -9.60 -6.92
C ALA A 81 -5.87 -9.74 -7.67
N THR A 82 -5.89 -9.50 -8.96
CA THR A 82 -4.70 -9.47 -9.81
C THR A 82 -4.48 -8.06 -10.32
N PHE A 83 -3.33 -7.46 -9.97
CA PHE A 83 -2.87 -6.24 -10.62
C PHE A 83 -2.13 -6.61 -11.91
N ARG A 84 -2.55 -6.05 -13.04
CA ARG A 84 -1.93 -6.31 -14.34
C ARG A 84 -1.04 -5.14 -14.73
N ARG A 85 0.14 -5.46 -15.22
CA ARG A 85 1.03 -4.45 -15.82
C ARG A 85 0.31 -3.75 -16.97
N THR A 86 0.46 -2.43 -17.03
CA THR A 86 -0.05 -1.58 -18.09
C THR A 86 1.09 -0.72 -18.67
N THR A 87 0.78 0.19 -19.60
CA THR A 87 1.72 1.19 -20.08
C THR A 87 2.10 2.15 -18.93
N GLU A 88 3.19 2.89 -19.09
CA GLU A 88 3.57 3.93 -18.12
C GLU A 88 2.48 5.01 -18.00
N GLU A 89 1.89 5.41 -19.13
CA GLU A 89 0.76 6.34 -19.15
C GLU A 89 -0.45 5.77 -18.40
N GLY A 90 -0.84 4.51 -18.67
CA GLY A 90 -1.94 3.85 -17.97
C GLY A 90 -1.71 3.76 -16.48
N TYR A 91 -0.48 3.45 -16.04
CA TYR A 91 -0.12 3.45 -14.63
C TYR A 91 -0.17 4.85 -14.02
N GLY A 92 0.32 5.85 -14.75
CA GLY A 92 0.26 7.25 -14.33
C GLY A 92 -1.18 7.74 -14.17
N ASN A 93 -2.05 7.42 -15.11
CA ASN A 93 -3.48 7.76 -15.05
C ASN A 93 -4.13 7.10 -13.83
N TRP A 94 -3.86 5.82 -13.60
CA TRP A 94 -4.35 5.11 -12.41
C TRP A 94 -3.83 5.76 -11.12
N PHE A 95 -2.52 6.03 -11.01
CA PHE A 95 -1.93 6.65 -9.82
C PHE A 95 -2.50 8.04 -9.57
N SER A 96 -2.64 8.85 -10.62
CA SER A 96 -3.21 10.19 -10.54
C SER A 96 -4.69 10.22 -10.16
N SER A 97 -5.43 9.16 -10.41
CA SER A 97 -6.86 9.10 -10.10
C SER A 97 -7.16 9.06 -8.60
N TRP A 98 -6.24 8.57 -7.79
CA TRP A 98 -6.47 8.40 -6.35
C TRP A 98 -5.45 9.12 -5.46
N PHE A 99 -4.20 9.25 -5.87
CA PHE A 99 -3.15 9.82 -5.03
C PHE A 99 -3.49 11.22 -4.48
N PRO A 100 -4.01 12.17 -5.28
CA PRO A 100 -4.35 13.50 -4.77
C PRO A 100 -5.41 13.48 -3.67
N ARG A 101 -6.29 12.47 -3.64
CA ARG A 101 -7.31 12.34 -2.60
C ARG A 101 -6.72 12.09 -1.22
N LEU A 102 -5.58 11.38 -1.14
CA LEU A 102 -4.86 11.14 0.11
C LEU A 102 -4.33 12.43 0.75
N LEU A 103 -4.05 13.44 -0.05
CA LEU A 103 -3.45 14.68 0.45
C LEU A 103 -4.38 15.44 1.39
N ALA A 104 -5.68 15.21 1.30
CA ALA A 104 -6.66 15.86 2.15
C ALA A 104 -6.51 15.49 3.64
N VAL A 105 -5.99 14.29 3.95
CA VAL A 105 -5.78 13.84 5.33
C VAL A 105 -4.46 14.30 5.92
N LEU A 106 -3.53 14.83 5.09
CA LEU A 106 -2.20 15.24 5.51
C LEU A 106 -2.20 16.61 6.19
N LYS A 107 -1.44 16.76 7.25
CA LYS A 107 -1.09 18.08 7.78
C LYS A 107 -0.17 18.81 6.80
N PRO A 108 -0.12 20.15 6.83
CA PRO A 108 0.81 20.92 5.98
C PRO A 108 2.28 20.58 6.20
N THR A 109 2.64 20.06 7.37
CA THR A 109 3.99 19.64 7.76
C THR A 109 4.25 18.16 7.63
N ALA A 110 3.31 17.41 7.04
CA ALA A 110 3.41 15.96 6.93
C ALA A 110 4.55 15.53 6.01
N SER A 111 5.15 14.40 6.34
CA SER A 111 6.10 13.70 5.47
C SER A 111 5.39 12.57 4.73
N VAL A 112 5.78 12.34 3.47
CA VAL A 112 5.21 11.29 2.63
C VAL A 112 6.32 10.39 2.09
N TYR A 113 6.16 9.08 2.26
CA TYR A 113 7.00 8.06 1.66
C TYR A 113 6.16 7.22 0.71
N ILE A 114 6.62 7.10 -0.53
CA ILE A 114 5.94 6.32 -1.57
C ILE A 114 6.88 5.23 -2.04
N CYS A 115 6.53 3.98 -1.78
CA CYS A 115 7.26 2.84 -2.32
C CYS A 115 6.96 2.69 -3.82
N CYS A 116 7.98 2.40 -4.61
CA CYS A 116 7.83 2.07 -6.02
C CYS A 116 9.02 1.21 -6.47
N ASP A 117 8.87 0.55 -7.61
CA ASP A 117 10.00 -0.06 -8.28
C ASP A 117 10.73 0.99 -9.14
N TRP A 118 11.94 0.66 -9.59
CA TRP A 118 12.78 1.57 -10.37
C TRP A 118 12.12 2.02 -11.69
N ARG A 119 11.25 1.19 -12.30
CA ARG A 119 10.56 1.49 -13.56
C ARG A 119 9.42 2.49 -13.35
N SER A 120 8.70 2.35 -12.26
CA SER A 120 7.58 3.22 -11.91
C SER A 120 8.02 4.52 -11.26
N ALA A 121 9.27 4.61 -10.78
CA ALA A 121 9.76 5.74 -9.99
C ALA A 121 9.62 7.09 -10.71
N GLY A 122 9.93 7.15 -12.01
CA GLY A 122 9.79 8.39 -12.80
C GLY A 122 8.35 8.88 -12.89
N VAL A 123 7.41 7.97 -13.15
CA VAL A 123 5.97 8.29 -13.23
C VAL A 123 5.45 8.73 -11.87
N VAL A 124 5.76 8.00 -10.81
CA VAL A 124 5.35 8.34 -9.44
C VAL A 124 5.88 9.72 -9.04
N GLN A 125 7.17 9.99 -9.31
CA GLN A 125 7.78 11.28 -9.02
C GLN A 125 7.08 12.41 -9.78
N SER A 126 6.89 12.29 -11.10
CA SER A 126 6.27 13.33 -11.93
C SER A 126 4.84 13.70 -11.51
N ILE A 127 4.14 12.76 -10.88
CA ILE A 127 2.80 13.01 -10.35
C ILE A 127 2.89 13.62 -8.95
N ALA A 128 3.75 13.06 -8.09
CA ALA A 128 3.89 13.53 -6.72
C ALA A 128 4.39 14.98 -6.65
N GLU A 129 5.33 15.39 -7.52
CA GLU A 129 5.88 16.76 -7.53
C GLU A 129 4.88 17.85 -7.92
N LYS A 130 3.74 17.48 -8.53
CA LYS A 130 2.64 18.42 -8.76
C LYS A 130 1.93 18.84 -7.48
N HIS A 131 2.14 18.12 -6.39
CA HIS A 131 1.42 18.28 -5.13
C HIS A 131 2.33 18.40 -3.91
N LEU A 132 3.55 17.87 -3.98
CA LEU A 132 4.49 17.74 -2.88
C LEU A 132 5.87 18.25 -3.31
N ILE A 133 6.67 18.66 -2.32
CA ILE A 133 8.09 18.96 -2.52
C ILE A 133 8.88 17.66 -2.38
N ILE A 134 9.50 17.21 -3.48
CA ILE A 134 10.33 16.01 -3.44
C ILE A 134 11.65 16.34 -2.73
N GLN A 135 11.90 15.69 -1.62
CA GLN A 135 13.09 15.90 -0.79
C GLN A 135 14.23 14.96 -1.19
N ASN A 136 13.91 13.66 -1.26
CA ASN A 136 14.91 12.63 -1.47
C ASN A 136 14.36 11.45 -2.27
N ARG A 137 15.28 10.71 -2.90
CA ARG A 137 15.05 9.37 -3.42
C ARG A 137 15.89 8.39 -2.61
N ILE A 138 15.24 7.46 -1.93
CA ILE A 138 15.88 6.42 -1.11
C ILE A 138 15.87 5.13 -1.90
N THR A 139 17.04 4.55 -2.14
CA THR A 139 17.16 3.25 -2.79
C THR A 139 17.41 2.18 -1.74
N TRP A 140 16.50 1.20 -1.69
CA TRP A 140 16.68 0.03 -0.84
C TRP A 140 17.27 -1.11 -1.65
N GLU A 141 18.53 -1.40 -1.42
CA GLU A 141 19.20 -2.56 -2.01
C GLU A 141 18.82 -3.84 -1.25
N ARG A 142 18.39 -4.86 -1.99
CA ARG A 142 18.11 -6.17 -1.42
C ARG A 142 19.38 -7.01 -1.40
N GLU A 143 19.48 -7.90 -0.38
CA GLU A 143 20.51 -8.92 -0.34
C GLU A 143 20.54 -9.77 -1.63
N LYS A 144 21.77 -10.13 -2.06
CA LYS A 144 21.98 -11.03 -3.21
C LYS A 144 21.15 -12.31 -3.04
N GLY A 145 20.43 -12.70 -4.07
CA GLY A 145 19.59 -13.91 -4.09
C GLY A 145 18.14 -13.69 -3.64
N ARG A 146 17.74 -12.46 -3.31
CA ARG A 146 16.33 -12.07 -3.11
C ARG A 146 15.96 -11.08 -4.18
N GLY A 147 15.16 -11.45 -5.14
CA GLY A 147 14.72 -10.55 -6.19
C GLY A 147 14.39 -11.26 -7.49
N ALA A 148 14.37 -10.52 -8.60
CA ALA A 148 14.09 -11.06 -9.93
C ALA A 148 15.11 -12.14 -10.31
N LYS A 149 14.61 -13.20 -10.97
CA LYS A 149 15.48 -14.31 -11.44
C LYS A 149 16.34 -13.93 -12.64
N SER A 150 16.09 -12.80 -13.27
CA SER A 150 16.85 -12.29 -14.42
C SER A 150 17.88 -11.27 -13.96
N ASN A 151 19.08 -11.37 -14.53
CA ASN A 151 20.12 -10.39 -14.37
C ASN A 151 19.65 -9.02 -14.91
N TRP A 152 20.19 -7.99 -14.33
CA TRP A 152 20.03 -6.58 -14.74
C TRP A 152 20.76 -6.34 -16.05
#